data_05d71184f6a760d2bad371e2339659ad
#
_entry.id   05d71184f6a760d2bad371e2339659ad
#
_cell.length_a   1.000
_cell.length_b   1.000
_cell.length_c   1.000
_cell.angle_alpha   90.00
_cell.angle_beta   90.00
_cell.angle_gamma   90.00
#
_symmetry.space_group_name_H-M   'P 1'
#
loop_
_entity.id
_entity.type
_entity.pdbx_description
1 polymer ?
#
loop_
_entity_poly.entity_id
_entity_poly.type
_entity_poly.pdbx_seq_one_letter_code
_entity_poly.pdbx_strand_id
1 'polypeptide(L)'
;GGHDPDLLKHMGFDPELPLNTKLRDRKGEIVKIGRDAREQLTSANLRLVVSIAKKYIGRGMSFLDLIQEGNIGLIRAVEKFDYERGFKFSTYATWWIRQAITRAIADQARTIRIPVHMVETINRLIRVSRQLLQELGREPTVEEIAEAMSKGQEVVVTPEKVREIMKVSQEPVSLETPIGEEEDSHLGDFIEDRGALAPAEAASHQLLKEQVEAVLDSLTGRERRVLQLRFGLEDGRARTLE
;
A
#
# COMPACT_ATOMS: atom_id res chain seq x y z
N GLY A 1 14.07 19.20 -17.79
CA GLY A 1 13.41 19.71 -18.93
C GLY A 1 14.41 20.32 -19.88
N GLY A 2 14.74 19.64 -21.00
CA GLY A 2 15.56 20.15 -22.05
C GLY A 2 14.86 21.34 -22.71
N HIS A 3 15.56 22.45 -22.82
CA HIS A 3 15.12 23.57 -23.63
C HIS A 3 15.46 23.20 -25.09
N ASP A 4 14.43 23.11 -25.92
CA ASP A 4 14.58 22.96 -27.35
C ASP A 4 15.03 24.33 -27.94
N PRO A 5 16.29 24.47 -28.43
CA PRO A 5 16.83 25.72 -28.93
C PRO A 5 16.11 26.21 -30.20
N ASP A 6 15.46 25.33 -30.94
CA ASP A 6 14.74 25.68 -32.15
C ASP A 6 13.39 26.36 -31.85
N LEU A 7 12.78 26.05 -30.72
CA LEU A 7 11.56 26.71 -30.26
C LEU A 7 11.81 28.19 -29.88
N LEU A 8 12.99 28.49 -29.33
CA LEU A 8 13.40 29.84 -28.98
C LEU A 8 13.66 30.70 -30.21
N LYS A 9 14.26 30.12 -31.27
CA LYS A 9 14.48 30.81 -32.55
C LYS A 9 13.16 31.16 -33.28
N HIS A 10 12.19 30.23 -33.23
CA HIS A 10 10.86 30.47 -33.84
C HIS A 10 10.07 31.60 -33.14
N MET A 11 10.36 31.85 -31.85
CA MET A 11 9.80 32.95 -31.07
C MET A 11 10.59 34.28 -31.20
N GLY A 12 11.58 34.35 -32.12
CA GLY A 12 12.39 35.53 -32.34
C GLY A 12 13.49 35.80 -31.30
N PHE A 13 13.91 34.77 -30.56
CA PHE A 13 14.98 34.87 -29.58
C PHE A 13 16.29 34.26 -30.10
N ASP A 14 17.35 35.05 -30.10
CA ASP A 14 18.70 34.58 -30.43
C ASP A 14 19.33 33.94 -29.17
N PRO A 15 19.67 32.65 -29.18
CA PRO A 15 20.24 31.96 -28.01
C PRO A 15 21.65 32.44 -27.61
N GLU A 16 22.33 33.17 -28.47
CA GLU A 16 23.68 33.70 -28.21
C GLU A 16 23.70 35.12 -27.62
N LEU A 17 22.55 35.80 -27.54
CA LEU A 17 22.44 37.08 -26.86
C LEU A 17 22.38 36.92 -25.35
N PRO A 18 23.18 37.68 -24.55
CA PRO A 18 23.11 37.65 -23.09
C PRO A 18 21.68 37.97 -22.65
N LEU A 19 21.02 37.06 -21.98
CA LEU A 19 19.66 37.15 -21.46
C LEU A 19 19.51 38.45 -20.64
N ASN A 20 18.93 39.45 -21.29
CA ASN A 20 18.61 40.73 -20.65
C ASN A 20 17.67 40.49 -19.47
N THR A 21 17.87 41.17 -18.35
CA THR A 21 17.09 41.09 -17.12
C THR A 21 15.57 41.11 -17.38
N LYS A 22 15.12 41.91 -18.35
CA LYS A 22 13.71 41.99 -18.77
C LYS A 22 13.12 40.70 -19.36
N LEU A 23 13.94 39.86 -19.99
CA LEU A 23 13.53 38.52 -20.51
C LEU A 23 13.43 37.48 -19.36
N ARG A 24 14.30 37.61 -18.37
CA ARG A 24 14.27 36.81 -17.17
C ARG A 24 13.01 37.09 -16.34
N ASP A 25 12.66 38.34 -16.21
CA ASP A 25 11.44 38.79 -15.53
C ASP A 25 10.16 38.33 -16.25
N ARG A 26 10.09 38.47 -17.59
CA ARG A 26 8.94 37.96 -18.39
C ARG A 26 8.81 36.41 -18.28
N LYS A 27 9.90 35.67 -18.31
CA LYS A 27 9.85 34.21 -18.16
C LYS A 27 9.37 33.80 -16.75
N GLY A 28 9.80 34.52 -15.73
CA GLY A 28 9.32 34.36 -14.35
C GLY A 28 7.82 34.65 -14.22
N GLU A 29 7.35 35.71 -14.87
CA GLU A 29 5.95 36.11 -14.85
C GLU A 29 5.04 35.11 -15.58
N ILE A 30 5.44 34.57 -16.74
CA ILE A 30 4.71 33.52 -17.48
C ILE A 30 4.62 32.24 -16.63
N VAL A 31 5.70 31.83 -15.97
CA VAL A 31 5.70 30.66 -15.09
C VAL A 31 4.75 30.85 -13.90
N LYS A 32 4.71 32.08 -13.33
CA LYS A 32 3.81 32.41 -12.24
C LYS A 32 2.35 32.35 -12.68
N ILE A 33 2.00 32.99 -13.81
CA ILE A 33 0.64 32.95 -14.38
C ILE A 33 0.21 31.48 -14.64
N GLY A 34 1.10 30.66 -15.20
CA GLY A 34 0.82 29.24 -15.43
C GLY A 34 0.57 28.44 -14.15
N ARG A 35 1.29 28.76 -13.06
CA ARG A 35 1.07 28.16 -11.74
C ARG A 35 -0.28 28.58 -11.16
N ASP A 36 -0.55 29.88 -11.15
CA ASP A 36 -1.78 30.45 -10.62
C ASP A 36 -3.01 29.88 -11.36
N ALA A 37 -2.93 29.74 -12.69
CA ALA A 37 -3.99 29.14 -13.50
C ALA A 37 -4.24 27.66 -13.15
N ARG A 38 -3.19 26.88 -12.93
CA ARG A 38 -3.32 25.46 -12.48
C ARG A 38 -3.95 25.37 -11.10
N GLU A 39 -3.56 26.23 -10.18
CA GLU A 39 -4.11 26.29 -8.83
C GLU A 39 -5.61 26.66 -8.86
N GLN A 40 -6.00 27.64 -9.66
CA GLN A 40 -7.39 28.02 -9.86
C GLN A 40 -8.21 26.87 -10.46
N LEU A 41 -7.69 26.19 -11.51
CA LEU A 41 -8.37 25.06 -12.13
C LEU A 41 -8.54 23.90 -11.15
N THR A 42 -7.54 23.62 -10.33
CA THR A 42 -7.61 22.59 -9.29
C THR A 42 -8.66 22.95 -8.25
N SER A 43 -8.59 24.15 -7.68
CA SER A 43 -9.50 24.62 -6.62
C SER A 43 -10.97 24.61 -7.07
N ALA A 44 -11.24 25.06 -8.29
CA ALA A 44 -12.58 25.08 -8.87
C ALA A 44 -13.19 23.67 -9.03
N ASN A 45 -12.35 22.61 -9.09
CA ASN A 45 -12.79 21.23 -9.33
C ASN A 45 -12.72 20.32 -8.09
N LEU A 46 -12.39 20.80 -6.90
CA LEU A 46 -12.35 19.98 -5.67
C LEU A 46 -13.72 19.33 -5.36
N ARG A 47 -14.82 20.00 -5.68
CA ARG A 47 -16.18 19.43 -5.49
C ARG A 47 -16.43 18.22 -6.39
N LEU A 48 -15.79 18.14 -7.56
CA LEU A 48 -15.85 16.97 -8.44
C LEU A 48 -15.20 15.77 -7.75
N VAL A 49 -14.04 15.95 -7.11
CA VAL A 49 -13.36 14.89 -6.35
C VAL A 49 -14.28 14.35 -5.25
N VAL A 50 -14.89 15.21 -4.44
CA VAL A 50 -15.83 14.82 -3.38
C VAL A 50 -16.99 13.99 -3.93
N SER A 51 -17.58 14.40 -5.06
CA SER A 51 -18.69 13.70 -5.69
C SER A 51 -18.32 12.28 -6.16
N ILE A 52 -17.08 12.10 -6.59
CA ILE A 52 -16.56 10.78 -7.02
C ILE A 52 -16.19 9.95 -5.80
N ALA A 53 -15.48 10.51 -4.82
CA ALA A 53 -15.03 9.82 -3.61
C ALA A 53 -16.20 9.23 -2.80
N LYS A 54 -17.35 9.91 -2.74
CA LYS A 54 -18.57 9.41 -2.10
C LYS A 54 -18.99 8.01 -2.55
N LYS A 55 -18.70 7.63 -3.79
CA LYS A 55 -19.06 6.31 -4.36
C LYS A 55 -18.15 5.17 -3.86
N TYR A 56 -17.09 5.51 -3.16
CA TYR A 56 -16.07 4.57 -2.65
C TYR A 56 -16.08 4.45 -1.12
N ILE A 57 -17.01 5.12 -0.43
CA ILE A 57 -17.19 5.02 1.02
C ILE A 57 -17.47 3.55 1.39
N GLY A 58 -16.93 3.09 2.53
CA GLY A 58 -17.11 1.74 3.04
C GLY A 58 -16.21 0.68 2.38
N ARG A 59 -15.16 1.09 1.66
CA ARG A 59 -14.20 0.18 1.00
C ARG A 59 -12.86 0.07 1.72
N GLY A 60 -12.82 0.24 3.06
CA GLY A 60 -11.62 0.06 3.87
C GLY A 60 -10.72 1.29 4.00
N MET A 61 -11.14 2.46 3.48
CA MET A 61 -10.44 3.73 3.65
C MET A 61 -11.39 4.80 4.20
N SER A 62 -10.86 5.75 4.97
CA SER A 62 -11.65 6.89 5.45
C SER A 62 -12.09 7.78 4.28
N PHE A 63 -13.23 8.47 4.44
CA PHE A 63 -13.71 9.36 3.39
C PHE A 63 -12.75 10.50 3.08
N LEU A 64 -12.07 11.03 4.10
CA LEU A 64 -11.07 12.10 3.92
C LEU A 64 -9.85 11.59 3.15
N ASP A 65 -9.37 10.38 3.42
CA ASP A 65 -8.25 9.78 2.67
C ASP A 65 -8.62 9.55 1.21
N LEU A 66 -9.85 9.08 0.93
CA LEU A 66 -10.35 8.95 -0.44
C LEU A 66 -10.38 10.29 -1.18
N ILE A 67 -10.74 11.39 -0.50
CA ILE A 67 -10.70 12.74 -1.07
C ILE A 67 -9.26 13.13 -1.37
N GLN A 68 -8.31 12.92 -0.46
CA GLN A 68 -6.91 13.30 -0.67
C GLN A 68 -6.27 12.53 -1.82
N GLU A 69 -6.49 11.22 -1.90
CA GLU A 69 -6.03 10.44 -3.05
C GLU A 69 -6.69 10.89 -4.36
N GLY A 70 -7.97 11.23 -4.31
CA GLY A 70 -8.68 11.83 -5.44
C GLY A 70 -8.13 13.18 -5.86
N ASN A 71 -7.70 14.04 -4.91
CA ASN A 71 -7.05 15.32 -5.18
C ASN A 71 -5.70 15.13 -5.89
N ILE A 72 -4.92 14.10 -5.51
CA ILE A 72 -3.68 13.74 -6.22
C ILE A 72 -3.99 13.37 -7.68
N GLY A 73 -5.07 12.62 -7.91
CA GLY A 73 -5.57 12.32 -9.24
C GLY A 73 -5.98 13.56 -10.02
N LEU A 74 -6.67 14.52 -9.39
CA LEU A 74 -7.07 15.79 -9.99
C LEU A 74 -5.86 16.63 -10.40
N ILE A 75 -4.84 16.75 -9.55
CA ILE A 75 -3.59 17.48 -9.85
C ILE A 75 -2.92 16.89 -11.10
N ARG A 76 -2.81 15.57 -11.19
CA ARG A 76 -2.27 14.90 -12.38
C ARG A 76 -3.11 15.15 -13.64
N ALA A 77 -4.42 15.23 -13.47
CA ALA A 77 -5.31 15.58 -14.58
C ALA A 77 -5.08 17.01 -15.08
N VAL A 78 -4.91 17.98 -14.17
CA VAL A 78 -4.62 19.38 -14.52
C VAL A 78 -3.28 19.51 -15.25
N GLU A 79 -2.26 18.76 -14.81
CA GLU A 79 -0.94 18.78 -15.45
C GLU A 79 -0.93 18.23 -16.88
N LYS A 80 -1.79 17.24 -17.17
CA LYS A 80 -1.81 16.50 -18.43
C LYS A 80 -2.97 16.86 -19.34
N PHE A 81 -3.84 17.76 -18.91
CA PHE A 81 -5.01 18.16 -19.70
C PHE A 81 -4.61 19.00 -20.91
N ASP A 82 -5.09 18.57 -22.07
CA ASP A 82 -4.92 19.25 -23.34
C ASP A 82 -6.27 19.82 -23.78
N TYR A 83 -6.41 21.14 -23.71
CA TYR A 83 -7.64 21.85 -24.06
C TYR A 83 -7.89 21.91 -25.58
N GLU A 84 -6.85 21.75 -26.40
CA GLU A 84 -6.96 21.80 -27.87
C GLU A 84 -7.78 20.64 -28.42
N ARG A 85 -7.89 19.55 -27.69
CA ARG A 85 -8.72 18.38 -28.05
C ARG A 85 -10.23 18.62 -27.94
N GLY A 86 -10.68 19.75 -27.41
CA GLY A 86 -12.09 20.12 -27.36
C GLY A 86 -12.96 19.36 -26.36
N PHE A 87 -12.40 18.48 -25.54
CA PHE A 87 -13.13 17.77 -24.50
C PHE A 87 -13.28 18.59 -23.22
N LYS A 88 -14.38 18.38 -22.48
CA LYS A 88 -14.56 19.00 -21.17
C LYS A 88 -13.53 18.45 -20.18
N PHE A 89 -12.91 19.34 -19.40
CA PHE A 89 -11.95 18.96 -18.35
C PHE A 89 -12.50 17.90 -17.40
N SER A 90 -13.76 18.03 -16.95
CA SER A 90 -14.39 17.10 -16.03
C SER A 90 -14.41 15.64 -16.53
N THR A 91 -14.58 15.44 -17.85
CA THR A 91 -14.55 14.10 -18.45
C THR A 91 -13.18 13.45 -18.29
N TYR A 92 -12.11 14.19 -18.56
CA TYR A 92 -10.74 13.73 -18.42
C TYR A 92 -10.34 13.56 -16.94
N ALA A 93 -10.65 14.55 -16.10
CA ALA A 93 -10.33 14.52 -14.69
C ALA A 93 -11.01 13.37 -13.95
N THR A 94 -12.26 13.04 -14.30
CA THR A 94 -12.98 11.91 -13.68
C THR A 94 -12.22 10.59 -13.81
N TRP A 95 -11.56 10.34 -14.94
CA TRP A 95 -10.76 9.14 -15.14
C TRP A 95 -9.55 9.10 -14.18
N TRP A 96 -8.80 10.21 -14.10
CA TRP A 96 -7.62 10.30 -13.21
C TRP A 96 -7.97 10.21 -11.73
N ILE A 97 -9.05 10.90 -11.32
CA ILE A 97 -9.54 10.86 -9.95
C ILE A 97 -9.95 9.43 -9.58
N ARG A 98 -10.74 8.77 -10.45
CA ARG A 98 -11.18 7.39 -10.23
C ARG A 98 -10.01 6.41 -10.17
N GLN A 99 -9.05 6.56 -11.06
CA GLN A 99 -7.84 5.73 -11.10
C GLN A 99 -7.01 5.89 -9.81
N ALA A 100 -6.81 7.12 -9.34
CA ALA A 100 -6.08 7.38 -8.11
C ALA A 100 -6.76 6.74 -6.89
N ILE A 101 -8.07 6.97 -6.73
CA ILE A 101 -8.85 6.40 -5.63
C ILE A 101 -8.84 4.87 -5.67
N THR A 102 -9.08 4.25 -6.82
CA THR A 102 -9.12 2.79 -6.94
C THR A 102 -7.76 2.17 -6.62
N ARG A 103 -6.68 2.81 -7.07
CA ARG A 103 -5.32 2.37 -6.77
C ARG A 103 -4.99 2.50 -5.29
N ALA A 104 -5.37 3.61 -4.66
CA ALA A 104 -5.16 3.82 -3.23
C ALA A 104 -5.91 2.77 -2.39
N ILE A 105 -7.17 2.46 -2.74
CA ILE A 105 -7.93 1.38 -2.09
C ILE A 105 -7.20 0.05 -2.22
N ALA A 106 -6.69 -0.29 -3.41
CA ALA A 106 -5.97 -1.54 -3.61
C ALA A 106 -4.67 -1.62 -2.78
N ASP A 107 -3.99 -0.49 -2.59
CA ASP A 107 -2.69 -0.42 -1.89
C ASP A 107 -2.82 -0.29 -0.37
N GLN A 108 -3.88 0.34 0.16
CA GLN A 108 -3.93 0.82 1.55
C GLN A 108 -5.15 0.34 2.34
N ALA A 109 -6.22 -0.17 1.69
CA ALA A 109 -7.48 -0.48 2.38
C ALA A 109 -7.40 -1.71 3.30
N ARG A 110 -6.39 -2.57 3.15
CA ARG A 110 -6.25 -3.81 3.93
C ARG A 110 -5.22 -3.66 5.04
N THR A 111 -5.51 -4.20 6.22
CA THR A 111 -4.59 -4.26 7.36
C THR A 111 -3.28 -4.98 6.98
N ILE A 112 -3.39 -6.10 6.25
CA ILE A 112 -2.24 -6.79 5.65
C ILE A 112 -2.24 -6.44 4.17
N ARG A 113 -1.23 -5.68 3.75
CA ARG A 113 -1.11 -5.19 2.37
C ARG A 113 -0.96 -6.34 1.37
N ILE A 114 -1.73 -6.28 0.31
CA ILE A 114 -1.67 -7.23 -0.82
C ILE A 114 -1.22 -6.46 -2.07
N PRO A 115 -0.35 -7.03 -2.94
CA PRO A 115 0.04 -6.41 -4.21
C PRO A 115 -1.18 -6.13 -5.12
N VAL A 116 -1.14 -5.01 -5.86
CA VAL A 116 -2.29 -4.55 -6.69
C VAL A 116 -2.76 -5.62 -7.67
N HIS A 117 -1.85 -6.33 -8.34
CA HIS A 117 -2.21 -7.40 -9.28
C HIS A 117 -2.98 -8.54 -8.62
N MET A 118 -2.70 -8.83 -7.33
CA MET A 118 -3.46 -9.83 -6.57
C MET A 118 -4.85 -9.32 -6.20
N VAL A 119 -4.98 -8.03 -5.86
CA VAL A 119 -6.29 -7.40 -5.64
C VAL A 119 -7.15 -7.44 -6.90
N GLU A 120 -6.56 -7.19 -8.07
CA GLU A 120 -7.24 -7.32 -9.37
C GLU A 120 -7.71 -8.75 -9.62
N THR A 121 -6.86 -9.74 -9.31
CA THR A 121 -7.20 -11.16 -9.43
C THR A 121 -8.34 -11.55 -8.49
N ILE A 122 -8.31 -11.11 -7.22
CA ILE A 122 -9.38 -11.32 -6.23
C ILE A 122 -10.69 -10.68 -6.74
N ASN A 123 -10.65 -9.45 -7.23
CA ASN A 123 -11.83 -8.77 -7.76
C ASN A 123 -12.41 -9.50 -8.98
N ARG A 124 -11.55 -10.08 -9.82
CA ARG A 124 -11.98 -10.93 -10.94
C ARG A 124 -12.65 -12.20 -10.46
N LEU A 125 -12.04 -12.88 -9.48
CA LEU A 125 -12.62 -14.09 -8.86
C LEU A 125 -14.03 -13.80 -8.30
N ILE A 126 -14.19 -12.73 -7.53
CA ILE A 126 -15.47 -12.33 -6.95
C ILE A 126 -16.51 -12.06 -8.05
N ARG A 127 -16.09 -11.41 -9.14
CA ARG A 127 -16.99 -11.12 -10.28
C ARG A 127 -17.43 -12.38 -10.97
N VAL A 128 -16.51 -13.29 -11.28
CA VAL A 128 -16.80 -14.58 -11.92
C VAL A 128 -17.68 -15.45 -11.02
N SER A 129 -17.37 -15.51 -9.72
CA SER A 129 -18.18 -16.26 -8.75
C SER A 129 -19.63 -15.74 -8.68
N ARG A 130 -19.83 -14.42 -8.68
CA ARG A 130 -21.19 -13.83 -8.70
C ARG A 130 -21.92 -14.11 -10.01
N GLN A 131 -21.23 -14.09 -11.14
CA GLN A 131 -21.81 -14.40 -12.42
C GLN A 131 -22.27 -15.86 -12.47
N LEU A 132 -21.40 -16.79 -12.06
CA LEU A 132 -21.74 -18.22 -12.00
C LEU A 132 -22.88 -18.50 -11.01
N LEU A 133 -22.92 -17.83 -9.86
CA LEU A 133 -24.03 -17.92 -8.90
C LEU A 133 -25.36 -17.53 -9.56
N GLN A 134 -25.35 -16.47 -10.38
CA GLN A 134 -26.54 -16.01 -11.09
C GLN A 134 -26.96 -17.00 -12.20
N GLU A 135 -26.01 -17.60 -12.91
CA GLU A 135 -26.25 -18.55 -13.99
C GLU A 135 -26.72 -19.94 -13.48
N LEU A 136 -26.08 -20.41 -12.40
CA LEU A 136 -26.32 -21.75 -11.85
C LEU A 136 -27.41 -21.79 -10.78
N GLY A 137 -27.77 -20.68 -10.18
CA GLY A 137 -28.71 -20.59 -9.06
C GLY A 137 -28.21 -21.23 -7.74
N ARG A 138 -26.93 -21.64 -7.68
CA ARG A 138 -26.22 -22.19 -6.51
C ARG A 138 -24.82 -21.67 -6.44
N GLU A 139 -24.16 -21.82 -5.28
CA GLU A 139 -22.74 -21.51 -5.16
C GLU A 139 -21.90 -22.34 -6.14
N PRO A 140 -21.00 -21.70 -6.91
CA PRO A 140 -20.13 -22.39 -7.85
C PRO A 140 -19.04 -23.17 -7.13
N THR A 141 -18.63 -24.32 -7.68
CA THR A 141 -17.49 -25.07 -7.18
C THR A 141 -16.17 -24.40 -7.59
N VAL A 142 -15.08 -24.77 -6.91
CA VAL A 142 -13.73 -24.20 -7.19
C VAL A 142 -13.31 -24.53 -8.63
N GLU A 143 -13.69 -25.70 -9.13
CA GLU A 143 -13.40 -26.18 -10.48
C GLU A 143 -14.16 -25.34 -11.54
N GLU A 144 -15.44 -25.04 -11.30
CA GLU A 144 -16.26 -24.19 -12.17
C GLU A 144 -15.71 -22.76 -12.23
N ILE A 145 -15.28 -22.21 -11.08
CA ILE A 145 -14.62 -20.90 -11.02
C ILE A 145 -13.30 -20.91 -11.79
N ALA A 146 -12.48 -21.95 -11.63
CA ALA A 146 -11.19 -22.08 -12.31
C ALA A 146 -11.38 -22.14 -13.84
N GLU A 147 -12.36 -22.91 -14.33
CA GLU A 147 -12.71 -22.98 -15.75
C GLU A 147 -13.18 -21.62 -16.29
N ALA A 148 -14.08 -20.96 -15.57
CA ALA A 148 -14.60 -19.65 -15.97
C ALA A 148 -13.53 -18.55 -15.94
N MET A 149 -12.62 -18.58 -14.98
CA MET A 149 -11.47 -17.66 -14.93
C MET A 149 -10.45 -17.92 -16.04
N SER A 150 -10.34 -19.14 -16.53
CA SER A 150 -9.43 -19.51 -17.63
C SER A 150 -9.98 -19.11 -19.00
N LYS A 151 -11.29 -18.98 -19.16
CA LYS A 151 -11.92 -18.56 -20.42
C LYS A 151 -11.39 -17.19 -20.90
N GLY A 152 -10.77 -17.17 -22.08
CA GLY A 152 -10.23 -15.94 -22.68
C GLY A 152 -8.86 -15.48 -22.16
N GLN A 153 -8.13 -16.34 -21.47
CA GLN A 153 -6.73 -16.07 -21.07
C GLN A 153 -5.77 -17.12 -21.66
N GLU A 154 -4.53 -16.70 -21.93
CA GLU A 154 -3.43 -17.59 -22.32
C GLU A 154 -2.98 -18.51 -21.15
N VAL A 155 -3.19 -18.07 -19.92
CA VAL A 155 -2.78 -18.80 -18.70
C VAL A 155 -3.99 -19.49 -18.08
N VAL A 156 -3.93 -20.81 -18.00
CA VAL A 156 -4.96 -21.64 -17.33
C VAL A 156 -4.83 -21.47 -15.82
N VAL A 157 -5.93 -21.09 -15.17
CA VAL A 157 -6.02 -21.00 -13.70
C VAL A 157 -6.40 -22.36 -13.15
N THR A 158 -5.56 -22.96 -12.31
CA THR A 158 -5.86 -24.26 -11.68
C THR A 158 -6.79 -24.11 -10.47
N PRO A 159 -7.56 -25.15 -10.09
CA PRO A 159 -8.39 -25.12 -8.88
C PRO A 159 -7.60 -24.85 -7.60
N GLU A 160 -6.35 -25.35 -7.50
CA GLU A 160 -5.44 -25.07 -6.37
C GLU A 160 -5.15 -23.57 -6.27
N LYS A 161 -4.92 -22.91 -7.41
CA LYS A 161 -4.68 -21.45 -7.44
C LYS A 161 -5.91 -20.66 -7.02
N VAL A 162 -7.10 -21.13 -7.37
CA VAL A 162 -8.36 -20.51 -6.90
C VAL A 162 -8.48 -20.63 -5.37
N ARG A 163 -8.18 -21.80 -4.78
CA ARG A 163 -8.18 -21.98 -3.32
C ARG A 163 -7.17 -21.07 -2.62
N GLU A 164 -5.98 -20.94 -3.19
CA GLU A 164 -4.94 -20.01 -2.67
C GLU A 164 -5.43 -18.56 -2.68
N ILE A 165 -6.02 -18.11 -3.82
CA ILE A 165 -6.57 -16.75 -3.95
C ILE A 165 -7.69 -16.52 -2.93
N MET A 166 -8.60 -17.48 -2.74
CA MET A 166 -9.66 -17.41 -1.74
C MET A 166 -9.09 -17.27 -0.32
N LYS A 167 -8.04 -18.01 0.02
CA LYS A 167 -7.37 -17.93 1.33
C LYS A 167 -6.72 -16.57 1.55
N VAL A 168 -6.04 -16.01 0.55
CA VAL A 168 -5.41 -14.68 0.61
C VAL A 168 -6.46 -13.56 0.64
N SER A 169 -7.66 -13.81 0.09
CA SER A 169 -8.76 -12.84 0.07
C SER A 169 -9.38 -12.57 1.44
N GLN A 170 -9.20 -13.47 2.41
CA GLN A 170 -9.75 -13.32 3.76
C GLN A 170 -9.15 -12.11 4.48
N GLU A 171 -10.01 -11.37 5.20
CA GLU A 171 -9.57 -10.27 6.04
C GLU A 171 -9.36 -10.75 7.47
N PRO A 172 -8.39 -10.17 8.22
CA PRO A 172 -8.19 -10.52 9.63
C PRO A 172 -9.40 -10.08 10.47
N VAL A 173 -9.74 -10.87 11.47
CA VAL A 173 -10.76 -10.56 12.46
C VAL A 173 -10.13 -9.78 13.61
N SER A 174 -10.85 -8.81 14.17
CA SER A 174 -10.37 -8.03 15.33
C SER A 174 -10.29 -8.92 16.58
N LEU A 175 -9.22 -8.78 17.35
CA LEU A 175 -9.07 -9.44 18.66
C LEU A 175 -10.07 -8.90 19.71
N GLU A 176 -10.56 -7.69 19.51
CA GLU A 176 -11.57 -7.06 20.37
C GLU A 176 -13.00 -7.45 19.98
N THR A 177 -13.18 -8.42 19.08
CA THR A 177 -14.51 -8.91 18.74
C THR A 177 -15.13 -9.60 19.96
N PRO A 178 -16.29 -9.14 20.46
CA PRO A 178 -16.94 -9.75 21.62
C PRO A 178 -17.39 -11.17 21.30
N ILE A 179 -17.21 -12.09 22.26
CA ILE A 179 -17.64 -13.48 22.17
C ILE A 179 -18.66 -13.76 23.28
N GLY A 180 -19.84 -14.23 22.90
CA GLY A 180 -20.95 -14.51 23.81
C GLY A 180 -21.88 -13.31 24.05
N GLU A 181 -22.78 -13.44 25.01
CA GLU A 181 -23.76 -12.40 25.37
C GLU A 181 -23.22 -11.42 26.43
N GLU A 182 -22.09 -11.72 27.07
CA GLU A 182 -21.42 -10.88 28.06
C GLU A 182 -20.37 -9.99 27.36
N GLU A 183 -20.48 -8.68 27.55
CA GLU A 183 -19.62 -7.67 26.92
C GLU A 183 -18.13 -7.74 27.34
N ASP A 184 -17.81 -8.50 28.38
CA ASP A 184 -16.48 -8.56 29.00
C ASP A 184 -15.52 -9.57 28.34
N SER A 185 -16.01 -10.46 27.45
CA SER A 185 -15.19 -11.51 26.81
C SER A 185 -14.88 -11.19 25.34
N HIS A 186 -13.61 -11.10 25.02
CA HIS A 186 -13.13 -10.79 23.66
C HIS A 186 -12.39 -11.98 23.04
N LEU A 187 -12.34 -12.05 21.72
CA LEU A 187 -11.62 -13.11 20.98
C LEU A 187 -10.15 -13.25 21.43
N GLY A 188 -9.51 -12.13 21.76
CA GLY A 188 -8.12 -12.10 22.23
C GLY A 188 -7.89 -12.89 23.52
N ASP A 189 -8.87 -12.98 24.42
CA ASP A 189 -8.76 -13.66 25.71
C ASP A 189 -8.67 -15.19 25.56
N PHE A 190 -9.12 -15.72 24.42
CA PHE A 190 -9.11 -17.16 24.13
C PHE A 190 -7.89 -17.61 23.34
N ILE A 191 -7.00 -16.68 22.92
CA ILE A 191 -5.82 -17.00 22.15
C ILE A 191 -4.64 -17.22 23.10
N GLU A 192 -4.15 -18.47 23.17
CA GLU A 192 -2.98 -18.85 23.95
C GLU A 192 -1.71 -18.18 23.42
N ASP A 193 -0.92 -17.55 24.29
CA ASP A 193 0.41 -17.06 23.98
C ASP A 193 1.41 -18.22 23.92
N ARG A 194 1.67 -18.72 22.72
CA ARG A 194 2.65 -19.79 22.48
C ARG A 194 4.10 -19.34 22.62
N GLY A 195 4.36 -18.04 22.74
CA GLY A 195 5.69 -17.49 22.98
C GLY A 195 6.07 -17.42 24.45
N ALA A 196 5.11 -17.51 25.36
CA ALA A 196 5.37 -17.56 26.78
C ALA A 196 5.96 -18.90 27.20
N LEU A 197 7.14 -18.86 27.86
CA LEU A 197 7.78 -20.06 28.39
C LEU A 197 6.93 -20.65 29.51
N ALA A 198 6.74 -21.98 29.49
CA ALA A 198 6.10 -22.66 30.62
C ALA A 198 6.92 -22.43 31.90
N PRO A 199 6.29 -22.32 33.10
CA PRO A 199 7.01 -22.08 34.35
C PRO A 199 8.15 -23.07 34.62
N ALA A 200 7.95 -24.34 34.26
CA ALA A 200 8.97 -25.36 34.39
C ALA A 200 10.18 -25.13 33.47
N GLU A 201 9.95 -24.69 32.23
CA GLU A 201 11.01 -24.35 31.29
C GLU A 201 11.76 -23.09 31.73
N ALA A 202 11.04 -22.06 32.20
CA ALA A 202 11.63 -20.82 32.74
C ALA A 202 12.53 -21.16 33.95
N ALA A 203 12.09 -22.03 34.89
CA ALA A 203 12.88 -22.45 35.99
C ALA A 203 14.13 -23.26 35.56
N SER A 204 13.99 -24.16 34.56
CA SER A 204 15.11 -24.92 34.00
C SER A 204 16.15 -24.01 33.33
N HIS A 205 15.71 -22.99 32.58
CA HIS A 205 16.60 -21.99 31.99
C HIS A 205 17.33 -21.17 33.05
N GLN A 206 16.64 -20.79 34.12
CA GLN A 206 17.25 -20.05 35.22
C GLN A 206 18.33 -20.90 35.94
N LEU A 207 18.03 -22.16 36.27
CA LEU A 207 19.00 -23.09 36.86
C LEU A 207 20.22 -23.32 35.96
N LEU A 208 20.00 -23.47 34.65
CA LEU A 208 21.09 -23.60 33.67
C LEU A 208 21.97 -22.33 33.67
N LYS A 209 21.39 -21.15 33.70
CA LYS A 209 22.13 -19.89 33.79
C LYS A 209 23.00 -19.83 35.05
N GLU A 210 22.44 -20.17 36.21
CA GLU A 210 23.16 -20.21 37.48
C GLU A 210 24.31 -21.20 37.48
N GLN A 211 24.10 -22.39 36.87
CA GLN A 211 25.17 -23.38 36.70
C GLN A 211 26.29 -22.89 35.78
N VAL A 212 25.95 -22.25 34.69
CA VAL A 212 26.92 -21.65 33.77
C VAL A 212 27.71 -20.52 34.47
N GLU A 213 27.06 -19.67 35.24
CA GLU A 213 27.72 -18.63 36.04
C GLU A 213 28.67 -19.24 37.07
N ALA A 214 28.25 -20.28 37.80
CA ALA A 214 29.09 -20.96 38.76
C ALA A 214 30.36 -21.63 38.14
N VAL A 215 30.22 -22.18 36.92
CA VAL A 215 31.36 -22.70 36.15
C VAL A 215 32.31 -21.59 35.72
N LEU A 216 31.75 -20.46 35.23
CA LEU A 216 32.53 -19.29 34.82
C LEU A 216 33.29 -18.66 36.01
N ASP A 217 32.74 -18.77 37.23
CA ASP A 217 33.39 -18.29 38.46
C ASP A 217 34.65 -19.06 38.83
N SER A 218 34.79 -20.31 38.36
CA SER A 218 35.99 -21.14 38.55
C SER A 218 37.17 -20.70 37.65
N LEU A 219 36.92 -19.88 36.62
CA LEU A 219 37.89 -19.41 35.64
C LEU A 219 38.56 -18.10 36.11
N THR A 220 39.77 -17.83 35.56
CA THR A 220 40.39 -16.51 35.76
C THR A 220 39.53 -15.39 35.19
N GLY A 221 39.58 -14.17 35.76
CA GLY A 221 38.75 -13.06 35.31
C GLY A 221 38.91 -12.71 33.83
N ARG A 222 40.09 -13.01 33.25
CA ARG A 222 40.35 -12.77 31.81
C ARG A 222 39.66 -13.81 30.94
N GLU A 223 39.75 -15.08 31.30
CA GLU A 223 39.12 -16.21 30.59
C GLU A 223 37.59 -16.09 30.65
N ARG A 224 37.02 -15.76 31.80
CA ARG A 224 35.59 -15.48 31.97
C ARG A 224 35.16 -14.40 31.03
N ARG A 225 35.86 -13.25 30.98
CA ARG A 225 35.50 -12.12 30.13
C ARG A 225 35.54 -12.46 28.66
N VAL A 226 36.52 -13.23 28.21
CA VAL A 226 36.61 -13.73 26.82
C VAL A 226 35.39 -14.59 26.47
N LEU A 227 35.02 -15.53 27.32
CA LEU A 227 33.84 -16.37 27.07
C LEU A 227 32.55 -15.60 27.10
N GLN A 228 32.35 -14.68 28.05
CA GLN A 228 31.16 -13.84 28.13
C GLN A 228 30.97 -13.01 26.85
N LEU A 229 32.05 -12.39 26.35
CA LEU A 229 32.00 -11.61 25.11
C LEU A 229 31.83 -12.49 23.88
N ARG A 230 32.51 -13.66 23.83
CA ARG A 230 32.42 -14.56 22.68
C ARG A 230 31.03 -15.10 22.46
N PHE A 231 30.36 -15.50 23.53
CA PHE A 231 29.01 -16.08 23.47
C PHE A 231 27.89 -15.08 23.72
N GLY A 232 28.23 -13.80 23.99
CA GLY A 232 27.22 -12.77 24.21
C GLY A 232 26.38 -12.99 25.46
N LEU A 233 26.97 -13.54 26.54
CA LEU A 233 26.23 -13.90 27.75
C LEU A 233 25.72 -12.69 28.55
N GLU A 234 26.29 -11.51 28.34
CA GLU A 234 25.87 -10.25 29.00
C GLU A 234 24.92 -9.43 28.13
N ASP A 235 25.26 -9.23 26.85
CA ASP A 235 24.60 -8.28 25.94
C ASP A 235 23.84 -8.95 24.80
N GLY A 236 23.81 -10.30 24.76
CA GLY A 236 23.18 -11.09 23.70
C GLY A 236 23.90 -11.05 22.34
N ARG A 237 25.07 -10.38 22.27
CA ARG A 237 25.83 -10.20 21.01
C ARG A 237 27.12 -11.03 21.04
N ALA A 238 27.17 -12.09 20.26
CA ALA A 238 28.40 -12.87 20.07
C ALA A 238 29.45 -12.04 19.32
N ARG A 239 30.70 -12.03 19.84
CA ARG A 239 31.84 -11.32 19.25
C ARG A 239 32.87 -12.28 18.68
N THR A 240 33.65 -11.83 17.71
CA THR A 240 34.80 -12.54 17.15
C THR A 240 36.02 -12.42 18.11
N LEU A 241 37.03 -13.26 17.91
CA LEU A 241 38.27 -13.25 18.71
C LEU A 241 39.32 -12.25 18.19
N GLU A 242 38.94 -11.42 17.22
CA GLU A 242 39.80 -10.34 16.69
C GLU A 242 39.64 -9.05 17.50
#